data_66acf34f64a4198cdf70a2592543fb3e
#
_entry.id   66acf34f64a4198cdf70a2592543fb3e
#
_cell.length_a   1.000
_cell.length_b   1.000
_cell.length_c   1.000
_cell.angle_alpha   90.00
_cell.angle_beta   90.00
_cell.angle_gamma   90.00
#
_symmetry.space_group_name_H-M   'P 1'
#
loop_
_entity.id
_entity.type
_entity.pdbx_description
1 polymer ?
#
loop_
_entity_poly.entity_id
_entity_poly.type
_entity_poly.pdbx_seq_one_letter_code
_entity_poly.pdbx_strand_id
1 'polypeptide(L)'
;VGPVPEILGPHRFRIGQTEILLYYGEPSPYSISQEIYIDLLPVESYLTEGIWRIVLSAGKIVTGQYEMWLPSDNVLNRGTGFLFPTDATTLTIPSSASRAISVGAYDARTFAYADFSGRGFTRLTNMVKPDLVAPGVEVMTTTVGGGYAAFTGTSFATPFVTGSAALL
;
A
#
# COMPACT_ATOMS: atom_id res chain seq x y z
N VAL A 1 -19.29 10.85 14.91
CA VAL A 1 -20.04 9.65 14.48
C VAL A 1 -19.90 8.64 15.58
N GLY A 2 -21.00 7.98 15.92
CA GLY A 2 -21.02 6.87 16.88
C GLY A 2 -20.36 5.61 16.34
N PRO A 3 -20.31 4.54 17.12
CA PRO A 3 -19.73 3.28 16.68
C PRO A 3 -20.45 2.75 15.44
N VAL A 4 -19.67 2.27 14.48
CA VAL A 4 -20.19 1.54 13.33
C VAL A 4 -20.52 0.12 13.83
N PRO A 5 -21.73 -0.38 13.60
CA PRO A 5 -22.10 -1.72 14.07
C PRO A 5 -21.25 -2.80 13.37
N GLU A 6 -20.94 -3.86 14.09
CA GLU A 6 -20.24 -5.04 13.59
C GLU A 6 -21.19 -5.90 12.71
N ILE A 7 -21.65 -5.30 11.63
CA ILE A 7 -22.52 -5.96 10.64
C ILE A 7 -21.75 -6.05 9.34
N LEU A 8 -21.65 -7.26 8.81
CA LEU A 8 -20.94 -7.49 7.54
C LEU A 8 -21.62 -6.75 6.38
N GLY A 9 -20.80 -6.29 5.46
CA GLY A 9 -21.25 -5.62 4.25
C GLY A 9 -21.03 -4.11 4.25
N PRO A 10 -21.72 -3.40 3.35
CA PRO A 10 -21.51 -1.98 3.16
C PRO A 10 -22.30 -1.14 4.17
N HIS A 11 -21.64 -0.15 4.70
CA HIS A 11 -22.23 0.90 5.54
C HIS A 11 -21.98 2.26 4.91
N ARG A 12 -22.96 3.13 4.99
CA ARG A 12 -22.87 4.49 4.47
C ARG A 12 -23.27 5.49 5.53
N PHE A 13 -22.44 6.50 5.75
CA PHE A 13 -22.71 7.61 6.65
C PHE A 13 -21.98 8.87 6.20
N ARG A 14 -22.31 10.01 6.80
CA ARG A 14 -21.75 11.30 6.41
C ARG A 14 -21.15 12.03 7.60
N ILE A 15 -19.98 12.62 7.39
CA ILE A 15 -19.33 13.55 8.33
C ILE A 15 -19.01 14.84 7.58
N GLY A 16 -19.68 15.94 7.96
CA GLY A 16 -19.52 17.20 7.25
C GLY A 16 -19.86 17.08 5.76
N GLN A 17 -18.90 17.37 4.89
CA GLN A 17 -19.02 17.27 3.44
C GLN A 17 -18.41 15.99 2.87
N THR A 18 -18.10 15.03 3.72
CA THR A 18 -17.56 13.73 3.31
C THR A 18 -18.57 12.63 3.55
N GLU A 19 -18.91 11.92 2.50
CA GLU A 19 -19.62 10.65 2.59
C GLU A 19 -18.59 9.54 2.78
N ILE A 20 -18.87 8.65 3.71
CA ILE A 20 -18.01 7.52 4.04
C ILE A 20 -18.73 6.24 3.63
N LEU A 21 -18.10 5.50 2.73
CA LEU A 21 -18.47 4.13 2.44
C LEU A 21 -17.52 3.23 3.20
N LEU A 22 -18.05 2.47 4.13
CA LEU A 22 -17.29 1.48 4.89
C LEU A 22 -17.82 0.10 4.52
N TYR A 23 -16.94 -0.75 4.04
CA TYR A 23 -17.24 -2.15 3.83
C TYR A 23 -16.59 -2.98 4.94
N TYR A 24 -17.42 -3.65 5.70
CA TYR A 24 -16.99 -4.55 6.77
C TYR A 24 -17.01 -5.97 6.24
N GLY A 25 -15.82 -6.50 5.93
CA GLY A 25 -15.63 -7.83 5.34
C GLY A 25 -15.34 -8.91 6.38
N GLU A 26 -15.66 -10.12 6.03
CA GLU A 26 -15.23 -11.31 6.78
C GLU A 26 -13.97 -11.91 6.15
N PRO A 27 -13.23 -12.74 6.88
CA PRO A 27 -12.11 -13.50 6.31
C PRO A 27 -12.57 -14.28 5.06
N SER A 28 -11.73 -14.28 4.04
CA SER A 28 -11.98 -14.97 2.77
C SER A 28 -11.10 -16.21 2.63
N PRO A 29 -11.35 -17.10 1.67
CA PRO A 29 -10.46 -18.24 1.39
C PRO A 29 -9.02 -17.84 1.05
N TYR A 30 -8.82 -16.58 0.66
CA TYR A 30 -7.51 -16.04 0.27
C TYR A 30 -6.85 -15.19 1.36
N SER A 31 -7.60 -14.81 2.40
CA SER A 31 -7.10 -14.04 3.53
C SER A 31 -7.83 -14.45 4.81
N ILE A 32 -7.06 -14.90 5.79
CA ILE A 32 -7.58 -15.24 7.13
C ILE A 32 -7.85 -14.00 7.98
N SER A 33 -7.41 -12.83 7.52
CA SER A 33 -7.60 -11.56 8.21
C SER A 33 -8.91 -10.93 7.81
N GLN A 34 -9.57 -10.30 8.77
CA GLN A 34 -10.70 -9.44 8.51
C GLN A 34 -10.23 -8.18 7.80
N GLU A 35 -10.99 -7.72 6.82
CA GLU A 35 -10.71 -6.52 6.06
C GLU A 35 -11.81 -5.48 6.27
N ILE A 36 -11.41 -4.25 6.55
CA ILE A 36 -12.30 -3.10 6.59
C ILE A 36 -11.82 -2.14 5.51
N TYR A 37 -12.62 -1.97 4.48
CA TYR A 37 -12.36 -1.00 3.43
C TYR A 37 -13.14 0.28 3.70
N ILE A 38 -12.45 1.42 3.64
CA ILE A 38 -13.04 2.74 3.90
C ILE A 38 -12.77 3.62 2.69
N ASP A 39 -13.83 4.10 2.06
CA ASP A 39 -13.76 5.05 0.97
C ASP A 39 -14.35 6.39 1.42
N LEU A 40 -13.64 7.47 1.14
CA LEU A 40 -14.01 8.82 1.48
C LEU A 40 -14.41 9.56 0.19
N LEU A 41 -15.67 9.90 0.08
CA LEU A 41 -16.23 10.54 -1.11
C LEU A 41 -16.63 11.99 -0.79
N PRO A 42 -16.27 12.98 -1.61
CA PRO A 42 -16.76 14.32 -1.45
C PRO A 42 -18.26 14.39 -1.81
N VAL A 43 -19.06 15.04 -0.99
CA VAL A 43 -20.49 15.27 -1.30
C VAL A 43 -20.62 16.31 -2.41
N GLU A 44 -19.74 17.30 -2.42
CA GLU A 44 -19.69 18.34 -3.46
C GLU A 44 -18.36 18.26 -4.23
N SER A 45 -17.39 19.06 -3.85
CA SER A 45 -16.10 19.16 -4.57
C SER A 45 -14.90 18.72 -3.76
N TYR A 46 -15.01 18.74 -2.42
CA TYR A 46 -13.88 18.52 -1.53
C TYR A 46 -14.27 17.62 -0.37
N LEU A 47 -13.29 16.83 0.11
CA LEU A 47 -13.39 16.12 1.37
C LEU A 47 -13.27 17.09 2.53
N THR A 48 -13.90 16.77 3.67
CA THR A 48 -13.68 17.51 4.90
C THR A 48 -12.22 17.40 5.32
N GLU A 49 -11.54 18.52 5.38
CA GLU A 49 -10.13 18.58 5.80
C GLU A 49 -9.99 18.42 7.32
N GLY A 50 -8.81 18.02 7.75
CA GLY A 50 -8.43 17.92 9.15
C GLY A 50 -7.95 16.54 9.57
N ILE A 51 -7.86 16.33 10.87
CA ILE A 51 -7.41 15.05 11.44
C ILE A 51 -8.59 14.10 11.57
N TRP A 52 -8.54 13.04 10.80
CA TRP A 52 -9.46 11.91 10.89
C TRP A 52 -8.97 10.90 11.93
N ARG A 53 -9.85 10.53 12.84
CA ARG A 53 -9.54 9.52 13.87
C ARG A 53 -10.39 8.29 13.65
N ILE A 54 -9.74 7.16 13.40
CA ILE A 54 -10.34 5.84 13.35
C ILE A 54 -10.09 5.18 14.71
N VAL A 55 -11.12 4.74 15.36
CA VAL A 55 -11.05 4.06 16.67
C VAL A 55 -11.48 2.61 16.46
N LEU A 56 -10.57 1.68 16.70
CA LEU A 56 -10.86 0.28 16.73
C LEU A 56 -11.28 -0.11 18.15
N SER A 57 -12.52 -0.56 18.30
CA SER A 57 -13.03 -1.07 19.57
C SER A 57 -12.98 -2.58 19.57
N ALA A 58 -12.38 -3.14 20.63
CA ALA A 58 -12.24 -4.57 20.75
C ALA A 58 -13.56 -5.24 21.17
N GLY A 59 -14.03 -6.18 20.35
CA GLY A 59 -15.01 -7.18 20.77
C GLY A 59 -14.28 -8.40 21.35
N LYS A 60 -14.08 -9.44 20.55
CA LYS A 60 -13.26 -10.60 20.88
C LYS A 60 -11.95 -10.53 20.11
N ILE A 61 -10.82 -10.33 20.80
CA ILE A 61 -9.49 -10.31 20.20
C ILE A 61 -8.82 -11.67 20.40
N VAL A 62 -8.35 -12.25 19.29
CA VAL A 62 -7.46 -13.43 19.32
C VAL A 62 -6.01 -12.98 19.21
N THR A 63 -5.70 -12.13 18.25
CA THR A 63 -4.42 -11.42 18.09
C THR A 63 -4.72 -9.96 17.83
N GLY A 64 -4.15 -9.06 18.64
CA GLY A 64 -4.41 -7.61 18.54
C GLY A 64 -3.62 -6.89 17.42
N GLN A 65 -3.18 -7.60 16.41
CA GLN A 65 -2.44 -7.01 15.29
C GLN A 65 -3.40 -6.46 14.23
N TYR A 66 -3.14 -5.25 13.79
CA TYR A 66 -3.82 -4.64 12.66
C TYR A 66 -2.83 -3.87 11.79
N GLU A 67 -3.17 -3.70 10.55
CA GLU A 67 -2.45 -2.87 9.59
C GLU A 67 -3.43 -1.92 8.92
N MET A 68 -2.96 -0.72 8.63
CA MET A 68 -3.72 0.28 7.90
C MET A 68 -2.92 0.74 6.70
N TRP A 69 -3.59 0.85 5.58
CA TRP A 69 -3.00 1.24 4.31
C TRP A 69 -3.73 2.44 3.73
N LEU A 70 -2.97 3.35 3.16
CA LEU A 70 -3.47 4.42 2.31
C LEU A 70 -3.09 4.12 0.86
N PRO A 71 -3.83 4.66 -0.12
CA PRO A 71 -3.39 4.67 -1.50
C PRO A 71 -1.99 5.29 -1.66
N SER A 72 -1.35 5.04 -2.79
CA SER A 72 -0.06 5.67 -3.10
C SER A 72 -0.19 7.19 -3.24
N ASP A 73 0.90 7.90 -3.01
CA ASP A 73 0.97 9.37 -3.04
C ASP A 73 0.40 10.00 -4.32
N ASN A 74 0.39 9.26 -5.44
CA ASN A 74 -0.15 9.76 -6.71
C ASN A 74 -1.68 9.98 -6.70
N VAL A 75 -2.39 9.36 -5.77
CA VAL A 75 -3.86 9.50 -5.60
C VAL A 75 -4.24 10.24 -4.33
N LEU A 76 -3.28 10.55 -3.47
CA LEU A 76 -3.50 11.33 -2.27
C LEU A 76 -3.22 12.81 -2.50
N ASN A 77 -3.97 13.68 -1.85
CA ASN A 77 -3.64 15.10 -1.78
C ASN A 77 -2.34 15.31 -1.02
N ARG A 78 -1.58 16.31 -1.41
CA ARG A 78 -0.33 16.68 -0.75
C ARG A 78 -0.54 16.90 0.75
N GLY A 79 0.24 16.22 1.56
CA GLY A 79 0.16 16.29 3.02
C GLY A 79 -0.86 15.34 3.66
N THR A 80 -1.56 14.51 2.85
CA THR A 80 -2.41 13.44 3.38
C THR A 80 -1.54 12.23 3.73
N GLY A 81 -1.67 11.71 4.94
CA GLY A 81 -0.90 10.58 5.41
C GLY A 81 -1.22 10.20 6.84
N PHE A 82 -0.62 9.13 7.32
CA PHE A 82 -0.69 8.78 8.73
C PHE A 82 0.18 9.74 9.56
N LEU A 83 -0.28 10.11 10.75
CA LEU A 83 0.52 10.94 11.67
C LEU A 83 1.78 10.20 12.16
N PHE A 84 1.68 8.90 12.33
CA PHE A 84 2.77 8.03 12.78
C PHE A 84 2.88 6.81 11.87
N PRO A 85 3.42 6.98 10.64
CA PRO A 85 3.60 5.87 9.72
C PRO A 85 4.73 4.95 10.19
N THR A 86 4.69 3.70 9.76
CA THR A 86 5.80 2.75 9.88
C THR A 86 6.18 2.24 8.51
N ASP A 87 7.47 2.06 8.27
CA ASP A 87 8.00 1.48 7.04
C ASP A 87 8.40 0.00 7.20
N ALA A 88 8.15 -0.57 8.37
CA ALA A 88 8.56 -1.94 8.69
C ALA A 88 7.76 -3.01 7.93
N THR A 89 6.54 -2.69 7.48
CA THR A 89 5.68 -3.62 6.74
C THR A 89 4.92 -2.86 5.65
N THR A 90 5.58 -2.64 4.52
CA THR A 90 5.06 -1.82 3.42
C THR A 90 4.95 -2.58 2.09
N LEU A 91 4.94 -3.91 2.15
CA LEU A 91 4.73 -4.77 0.98
C LEU A 91 3.27 -4.72 0.52
N THR A 92 3.07 -4.59 -0.77
CA THR A 92 1.74 -4.60 -1.40
C THR A 92 1.50 -5.89 -2.17
N ILE A 93 0.26 -6.15 -2.54
CA ILE A 93 -0.11 -7.25 -3.43
C ILE A 93 0.23 -6.83 -4.88
N PRO A 94 0.88 -7.72 -5.68
CA PRO A 94 1.19 -9.13 -5.44
C PRO A 94 2.58 -9.43 -4.84
N SER A 95 3.37 -8.41 -4.47
CA SER A 95 4.74 -8.60 -3.96
C SER A 95 4.83 -9.51 -2.73
N SER A 96 3.77 -9.57 -1.93
CA SER A 96 3.71 -10.44 -0.75
C SER A 96 3.45 -11.92 -1.08
N ALA A 97 3.23 -12.29 -2.34
CA ALA A 97 2.96 -13.67 -2.73
C ALA A 97 4.22 -14.54 -2.54
N SER A 98 4.04 -15.73 -1.95
CA SER A 98 5.15 -16.63 -1.61
C SER A 98 5.93 -17.18 -2.82
N ARG A 99 5.28 -17.26 -3.98
CA ARG A 99 5.88 -17.78 -5.22
C ARG A 99 6.25 -16.69 -6.24
N ALA A 100 6.11 -15.41 -5.87
CA ALA A 100 6.56 -14.29 -6.69
C ALA A 100 7.96 -13.87 -6.26
N ILE A 101 8.80 -13.55 -7.23
CA ILE A 101 10.07 -12.86 -6.99
C ILE A 101 9.74 -11.38 -6.82
N SER A 102 9.86 -10.88 -5.60
CA SER A 102 9.65 -9.47 -5.28
C SER A 102 10.93 -8.69 -5.45
N VAL A 103 10.86 -7.58 -6.16
CA VAL A 103 12.02 -6.74 -6.47
C VAL A 103 11.86 -5.38 -5.79
N GLY A 104 12.78 -5.05 -4.92
CA GLY A 104 12.92 -3.71 -4.35
C GLY A 104 13.80 -2.81 -5.22
N ALA A 105 13.84 -1.54 -4.87
CA ALA A 105 14.63 -0.54 -5.57
C ALA A 105 15.77 -0.01 -4.70
N TYR A 106 16.91 0.28 -5.34
CA TYR A 106 18.00 1.03 -4.74
C TYR A 106 18.50 2.14 -5.69
N ASP A 107 19.16 3.15 -5.14
CA ASP A 107 19.87 4.16 -5.92
C ASP A 107 21.25 3.63 -6.30
N ALA A 108 21.50 3.43 -7.59
CA ALA A 108 22.76 2.89 -8.10
C ALA A 108 23.97 3.83 -7.92
N ARG A 109 23.75 5.11 -7.61
CA ARG A 109 24.84 6.09 -7.35
C ARG A 109 25.34 6.02 -5.92
N THR A 110 24.45 5.78 -4.98
CA THR A 110 24.74 5.77 -3.55
C THR A 110 24.73 4.38 -2.93
N PHE A 111 24.21 3.39 -3.67
CA PHE A 111 23.94 2.02 -3.19
C PHE A 111 22.99 1.97 -1.98
N ALA A 112 22.21 3.03 -1.77
CA ALA A 112 21.23 3.11 -0.71
C ALA A 112 19.90 2.50 -1.16
N TYR A 113 19.24 1.77 -0.26
CA TYR A 113 17.87 1.30 -0.47
C TYR A 113 16.95 2.50 -0.65
N ALA A 114 16.09 2.47 -1.65
CA ALA A 114 15.21 3.59 -1.93
C ALA A 114 14.07 3.69 -0.90
N ASP A 115 13.82 4.89 -0.38
CA ASP A 115 12.85 5.12 0.70
C ASP A 115 11.43 4.68 0.33
N PHE A 116 11.06 4.85 -0.94
CA PHE A 116 9.76 4.43 -1.46
C PHE A 116 9.63 2.92 -1.68
N SER A 117 10.73 2.17 -1.59
CA SER A 117 10.71 0.73 -1.85
C SER A 117 10.11 -0.04 -0.69
N GLY A 118 9.06 -0.81 -0.96
CA GLY A 118 8.38 -1.63 0.04
C GLY A 118 9.28 -2.70 0.66
N ARG A 119 9.09 -2.96 1.94
CA ARG A 119 9.89 -3.92 2.72
C ARG A 119 9.08 -4.57 3.82
N GLY A 120 9.56 -5.69 4.34
CA GLY A 120 8.99 -6.30 5.54
C GLY A 120 8.83 -7.81 5.44
N PHE A 121 7.94 -8.32 6.27
CA PHE A 121 7.62 -9.74 6.34
C PHE A 121 6.24 -10.00 5.74
N THR A 122 6.09 -11.12 5.06
CA THR A 122 4.77 -11.58 4.63
C THR A 122 4.00 -12.09 5.84
N ARG A 123 2.74 -11.72 5.98
CA ARG A 123 1.92 -12.05 7.16
C ARG A 123 1.74 -13.56 7.38
N LEU A 124 1.45 -14.29 6.30
CA LEU A 124 1.11 -15.71 6.39
C LEU A 124 2.33 -16.60 6.54
N THR A 125 3.44 -16.25 5.91
CA THR A 125 4.61 -17.11 5.82
C THR A 125 5.83 -16.56 6.55
N ASN A 126 5.72 -15.34 7.08
CA ASN A 126 6.81 -14.62 7.76
C ASN A 126 8.10 -14.57 6.93
N MET A 127 7.98 -14.57 5.61
CA MET A 127 9.11 -14.45 4.70
C MET A 127 9.54 -13.00 4.55
N VAL A 128 10.83 -12.75 4.58
CA VAL A 128 11.38 -11.42 4.29
C VAL A 128 11.22 -11.11 2.81
N LYS A 129 10.71 -9.93 2.50
CA LYS A 129 10.58 -9.39 1.15
C LYS A 129 11.07 -7.92 1.12
N PRO A 130 11.56 -7.43 -0.02
CA PRO A 130 11.71 -8.09 -1.32
C PRO A 130 12.79 -9.17 -1.28
N ASP A 131 12.77 -10.10 -2.26
CA ASP A 131 13.76 -11.18 -2.37
C ASP A 131 15.13 -10.66 -2.80
N LEU A 132 15.12 -9.58 -3.60
CA LEU A 132 16.32 -8.92 -4.10
C LEU A 132 16.00 -7.46 -4.47
N VAL A 133 17.04 -6.70 -4.78
CA VAL A 133 16.93 -5.29 -5.20
C VAL A 133 17.63 -5.08 -6.54
N ALA A 134 17.12 -4.09 -7.30
CA ALA A 134 17.74 -3.64 -8.54
C ALA A 134 17.72 -2.09 -8.61
N PRO A 135 18.49 -1.47 -9.53
CA PRO A 135 18.43 -0.03 -9.72
C PRO A 135 17.01 0.45 -10.02
N GLY A 136 16.51 1.42 -9.26
CA GLY A 136 15.15 1.94 -9.40
C GLY A 136 15.04 3.45 -9.22
N VAL A 137 16.17 4.15 -9.09
CA VAL A 137 16.23 5.61 -8.98
C VAL A 137 16.92 6.19 -10.20
N GLU A 138 16.23 7.12 -10.87
CA GLU A 138 16.72 7.78 -12.10
C GLU A 138 17.19 6.82 -13.18
N VAL A 139 16.43 5.76 -13.40
CA VAL A 139 16.70 4.76 -14.45
C VAL A 139 16.38 5.34 -15.80
N MET A 140 17.36 5.41 -16.68
CA MET A 140 17.17 5.87 -18.06
C MET A 140 16.41 4.83 -18.86
N THR A 141 15.25 5.22 -19.39
CA THR A 141 14.39 4.34 -20.19
C THR A 141 13.63 5.11 -21.27
N THR A 142 12.95 4.42 -22.15
CA THR A 142 12.19 4.99 -23.25
C THR A 142 10.95 5.74 -22.77
N THR A 143 10.56 6.80 -23.49
CA THR A 143 9.36 7.59 -23.21
C THR A 143 8.29 7.42 -24.28
N VAL A 144 7.05 7.76 -23.92
CA VAL A 144 5.95 7.86 -24.88
C VAL A 144 6.25 8.96 -25.88
N GLY A 145 6.06 8.66 -27.16
CA GLY A 145 6.38 9.59 -28.26
C GLY A 145 7.82 9.52 -28.75
N GLY A 146 8.66 8.64 -28.19
CA GLY A 146 10.06 8.43 -28.55
C GLY A 146 11.04 9.21 -27.66
N GLY A 147 12.31 8.80 -27.69
CA GLY A 147 13.35 9.36 -26.84
C GLY A 147 13.54 8.61 -25.52
N TYR A 148 14.33 9.21 -24.62
CA TYR A 148 14.72 8.63 -23.34
C TYR A 148 14.57 9.68 -22.25
N ALA A 149 14.19 9.23 -21.05
CA ALA A 149 14.20 10.03 -19.83
C ALA A 149 14.49 9.16 -18.61
N ALA A 150 14.88 9.80 -17.52
CA ALA A 150 15.11 9.13 -16.25
C ALA A 150 13.81 9.03 -15.45
N PHE A 151 13.54 7.85 -14.93
CA PHE A 151 12.36 7.57 -14.10
C PHE A 151 12.74 6.88 -12.81
N THR A 152 11.91 7.03 -11.80
CA THR A 152 12.12 6.47 -10.47
C THR A 152 10.92 5.63 -10.04
N GLY A 153 11.17 4.44 -9.52
CA GLY A 153 10.16 3.51 -9.01
C GLY A 153 10.61 2.05 -9.03
N THR A 154 10.01 1.20 -8.23
CA THR A 154 10.21 -0.25 -8.27
C THR A 154 9.77 -0.85 -9.61
N SER A 155 8.87 -0.18 -10.34
CA SER A 155 8.49 -0.53 -11.70
C SER A 155 9.68 -0.50 -12.69
N PHE A 156 10.73 0.27 -12.40
CA PHE A 156 11.95 0.34 -13.22
C PHE A 156 13.03 -0.59 -12.69
N ALA A 157 12.97 -1.03 -11.45
CA ALA A 157 13.84 -2.05 -10.88
C ALA A 157 13.47 -3.46 -11.36
N THR A 158 12.20 -3.77 -11.43
CA THR A 158 11.68 -5.10 -11.81
C THR A 158 12.17 -5.60 -13.18
N PRO A 159 12.22 -4.78 -14.24
CA PRO A 159 12.69 -5.22 -15.56
C PRO A 159 14.14 -5.70 -15.58
N PHE A 160 15.02 -5.18 -14.74
CA PHE A 160 16.41 -5.70 -14.64
C PHE A 160 16.43 -7.15 -14.21
N VAL A 161 15.60 -7.49 -13.21
CA VAL A 161 15.50 -8.87 -12.72
C VAL A 161 14.82 -9.78 -13.74
N THR A 162 13.75 -9.30 -14.37
CA THR A 162 13.04 -10.05 -15.41
C THR A 162 13.95 -10.33 -16.61
N GLY A 163 14.71 -9.34 -17.06
CA GLY A 163 15.67 -9.49 -18.14
C GLY A 163 16.82 -10.44 -17.78
N SER A 164 17.32 -10.36 -16.54
CA SER A 164 18.34 -11.29 -16.05
C SER A 164 17.83 -12.72 -15.99
N ALA A 165 16.62 -12.93 -15.53
CA ALA A 165 15.99 -14.26 -15.49
C ALA A 165 15.73 -14.85 -16.88
N ALA A 166 15.51 -14.00 -17.90
CA ALA A 166 15.34 -14.45 -19.27
C ALA A 166 16.67 -14.87 -19.96
N LEU A 167 17.81 -14.51 -19.37
CA LEU A 167 19.15 -14.87 -19.87
C LEU A 167 19.71 -16.13 -19.21
N LEU A 168 19.07 -16.66 -18.16
CA LEU A 168 19.41 -17.90 -17.48
C LEU A 168 18.70 -19.10 -18.09
#